data_762cd8410939f557f0dad3d765cbe9fe
#
_entry.id   762cd8410939f557f0dad3d765cbe9fe
#
_cell.length_a   1.000
_cell.length_b   1.000
_cell.length_c   1.000
_cell.angle_alpha   90.00
_cell.angle_beta   90.00
_cell.angle_gamma   90.00
#
_symmetry.space_group_name_H-M   'P 1'
#
loop_
_entity.id
_entity.type
_entity.pdbx_description
1 polymer ?
#
loop_
_entity_poly.entity_id
_entity_poly.type
_entity_poly.pdbx_seq_one_letter_code
_entity_poly.pdbx_strand_id
1 'polypeptide(L)'
;MNRTESLKKRKDFKIVFNKGKSLANNYLVMYIYSNGDSINRLGISVSKKVGNSVVRHRVTRLVKENYRLNENRIKTGYNIVVIGRVNSLNANFKDIEKSLYNLLRKHNLLEKKAK
;
A
#
# COMPACT_ATOMS: atom_id res chain seq x y z
N MET A 1 14.03 1.35 -3.45
CA MET A 1 13.08 1.02 -4.54
C MET A 1 13.39 1.92 -5.73
N ASN A 2 13.41 1.36 -6.92
CA ASN A 2 13.83 2.09 -8.13
C ASN A 2 12.69 2.84 -8.82
N ARG A 3 11.44 2.44 -8.58
CA ARG A 3 10.27 2.94 -9.30
C ARG A 3 9.26 3.59 -8.37
N THR A 4 9.59 3.71 -7.08
CA THR A 4 8.66 4.19 -6.05
C THR A 4 9.39 5.13 -5.10
N GLU A 5 8.76 6.26 -4.81
CA GLU A 5 9.16 7.20 -3.77
C GLU A 5 8.14 7.20 -2.64
N SER A 6 8.52 7.76 -1.50
CA SER A 6 7.57 7.93 -0.40
C SER A 6 6.59 9.06 -0.69
N LEU A 7 5.33 8.84 -0.41
CA LEU A 7 4.31 9.89 -0.41
C LEU A 7 4.41 10.62 0.93
N LYS A 8 4.76 11.91 0.91
CA LYS A 8 5.10 12.64 2.12
C LYS A 8 4.17 13.81 2.44
N LYS A 9 3.64 14.47 1.42
CA LYS A 9 2.89 15.71 1.62
C LYS A 9 1.46 15.42 2.06
N ARG A 10 1.01 16.13 3.09
CA ARG A 10 -0.35 15.97 3.60
C ARG A 10 -1.40 16.22 2.52
N LYS A 11 -1.20 17.21 1.67
CA LYS A 11 -2.16 17.50 0.59
C LYS A 11 -2.25 16.36 -0.43
N ASP A 12 -1.16 15.66 -0.67
CA ASP A 12 -1.15 14.54 -1.61
C ASP A 12 -1.94 13.35 -1.04
N PHE A 13 -1.79 13.06 0.26
CA PHE A 13 -2.64 12.08 0.95
C PHE A 13 -4.12 12.45 0.84
N LYS A 14 -4.44 13.73 1.06
CA LYS A 14 -5.81 14.22 1.01
C LYS A 14 -6.44 14.02 -0.37
N ILE A 15 -5.68 14.29 -1.43
CA ILE A 15 -6.16 14.06 -2.80
C ILE A 15 -6.44 12.57 -3.03
N VAL A 16 -5.55 11.70 -2.60
CA VAL A 16 -5.74 10.25 -2.74
C VAL A 16 -7.00 9.79 -2.00
N PHE A 17 -7.20 10.26 -0.77
CA PHE A 17 -8.39 9.89 0.01
C PHE A 17 -9.69 10.42 -0.62
N ASN A 18 -9.66 11.63 -1.17
CA ASN A 18 -10.87 12.28 -1.69
C ASN A 18 -11.21 11.85 -3.12
N LYS A 19 -10.21 11.56 -3.94
CA LYS A 19 -10.40 11.32 -5.39
C LYS A 19 -9.99 9.93 -5.84
N GLY A 20 -9.24 9.20 -5.01
CA GLY A 20 -8.75 7.88 -5.35
C GLY A 20 -9.82 6.80 -5.23
N LYS A 21 -9.53 5.66 -5.81
CA LYS A 21 -10.33 4.46 -5.64
C LYS A 21 -9.81 3.67 -4.46
N SER A 22 -10.71 3.10 -3.65
CA SER A 22 -10.33 2.31 -2.49
C SER A 22 -10.94 0.92 -2.53
N LEU A 23 -10.17 -0.05 -2.08
CA LEU A 23 -10.60 -1.43 -1.84
C LEU A 23 -10.01 -1.88 -0.52
N ALA A 24 -10.68 -2.81 0.13
CA ALA A 24 -10.28 -3.30 1.44
C ALA A 24 -10.40 -4.82 1.51
N ASN A 25 -9.60 -5.39 2.41
CA ASN A 25 -9.75 -6.78 2.84
C ASN A 25 -9.57 -6.86 4.36
N ASN A 26 -9.31 -8.06 4.91
CA ASN A 26 -9.25 -8.23 6.36
C ASN A 26 -8.16 -7.39 7.03
N TYR A 27 -7.02 -7.19 6.39
CA TYR A 27 -5.86 -6.59 7.03
C TYR A 27 -5.57 -5.17 6.57
N LEU A 28 -5.93 -4.82 5.33
CA LEU A 28 -5.48 -3.60 4.69
C LEU A 28 -6.62 -2.91 3.94
N VAL A 29 -6.49 -1.59 3.83
CA VAL A 29 -7.24 -0.78 2.86
C VAL A 29 -6.21 -0.20 1.90
N MET A 30 -6.50 -0.19 0.61
CA MET A 30 -5.61 0.41 -0.38
C MET A 30 -6.37 1.43 -1.21
N TYR A 31 -5.87 2.66 -1.20
CA TYR A 31 -6.32 3.75 -2.08
C TYR A 31 -5.33 3.90 -3.21
N ILE A 32 -5.81 4.11 -4.41
CA ILE A 32 -4.95 4.46 -5.55
C ILE A 32 -5.48 5.67 -6.28
N TYR A 33 -4.57 6.48 -6.80
CA TYR A 33 -4.88 7.66 -7.59
C TYR A 33 -3.82 7.85 -8.66
N SER A 34 -4.25 7.97 -9.93
CA SER A 34 -3.32 8.19 -11.05
C SER A 34 -2.64 9.55 -10.89
N ASN A 35 -1.31 9.59 -10.90
CA ASN A 35 -0.56 10.82 -10.65
C ASN A 35 0.02 11.46 -11.92
N GLY A 36 -0.15 10.83 -13.08
CA GLY A 36 0.38 11.36 -14.35
C GLY A 36 1.89 11.33 -14.47
N ASP A 37 2.57 10.64 -13.58
CA ASP A 37 4.03 10.54 -13.53
C ASP A 37 4.50 9.16 -14.01
N SER A 38 5.80 8.97 -14.09
CA SER A 38 6.40 7.68 -14.48
C SER A 38 6.76 6.80 -13.28
N ILE A 39 6.58 7.31 -12.07
CA ILE A 39 6.89 6.58 -10.83
C ILE A 39 5.66 6.49 -9.96
N ASN A 40 5.71 5.57 -8.99
CA ASN A 40 4.71 5.49 -7.94
C ASN A 40 5.16 6.27 -6.71
N ARG A 41 4.19 6.69 -5.90
CA ARG A 41 4.46 7.21 -4.56
C ARG A 41 3.65 6.39 -3.58
N LEU A 42 4.32 5.89 -2.55
CA LEU A 42 3.72 4.98 -1.57
C LEU A 42 3.64 5.67 -0.21
N GLY A 43 2.43 5.73 0.33
CA GLY A 43 2.19 6.12 1.72
C GLY A 43 1.62 4.96 2.49
N ILE A 44 2.05 4.79 3.73
CA ILE A 44 1.55 3.74 4.62
C ILE A 44 1.10 4.40 5.91
N SER A 45 -0.12 4.11 6.33
CA SER A 45 -0.70 4.67 7.54
C SER A 45 -1.23 3.56 8.44
N VAL A 46 -0.79 3.55 9.68
CA VAL A 46 -1.27 2.60 10.70
C VAL A 46 -1.66 3.41 11.93
N SER A 47 -2.95 3.44 12.23
CA SER A 47 -3.47 4.29 13.32
C SER A 47 -3.17 3.71 14.70
N LYS A 48 -3.31 4.56 15.72
CA LYS A 48 -3.15 4.16 17.13
C LYS A 48 -4.14 3.08 17.55
N LYS A 49 -5.25 2.93 16.84
CA LYS A 49 -6.24 1.89 17.12
C LYS A 49 -5.71 0.47 16.87
N VAL A 50 -4.70 0.34 16.02
CA VAL A 50 -4.08 -0.96 15.72
C VAL A 50 -3.22 -1.42 16.88
N GLY A 51 -2.49 -0.49 17.52
CA GLY A 51 -1.62 -0.82 18.63
C GLY A 51 -0.66 0.31 18.97
N ASN A 52 0.27 0.03 19.85
CA ASN A 52 1.30 1.00 20.25
C ASN A 52 2.32 1.23 19.12
N SER A 53 3.29 2.10 19.36
CA SER A 53 4.28 2.48 18.34
C SER A 53 5.08 1.30 17.80
N VAL A 54 5.41 0.33 18.65
CA VAL A 54 6.15 -0.88 18.24
C VAL A 54 5.32 -1.71 17.25
N VAL A 55 4.05 -1.94 17.59
CA VAL A 55 3.12 -2.69 16.73
C VAL A 55 2.91 -1.97 15.39
N ARG A 56 2.64 -0.66 15.45
CA ARG A 56 2.42 0.13 14.23
C ARG A 56 3.64 0.13 13.32
N HIS A 57 4.82 0.24 13.90
CA HIS A 57 6.06 0.19 13.15
C HIS A 57 6.26 -1.17 12.48
N ARG A 58 5.95 -2.25 13.19
CA ARG A 58 6.03 -3.61 12.66
C ARG A 58 5.11 -3.79 11.46
N VAL A 59 3.85 -3.35 11.56
CA VAL A 59 2.88 -3.46 10.45
C VAL A 59 3.36 -2.65 9.25
N THR A 60 3.82 -1.42 9.49
CA THR A 60 4.36 -0.57 8.42
C THR A 60 5.52 -1.26 7.70
N ARG A 61 6.42 -1.89 8.44
CA ARG A 61 7.58 -2.59 7.84
C ARG A 61 7.14 -3.81 7.03
N LEU A 62 6.15 -4.56 7.52
CA LEU A 62 5.63 -5.71 6.78
C LEU A 62 5.00 -5.29 5.45
N VAL A 63 4.23 -4.20 5.44
CA VAL A 63 3.64 -3.67 4.22
C VAL A 63 4.74 -3.20 3.27
N LYS A 64 5.68 -2.42 3.77
CA LYS A 64 6.77 -1.86 2.96
C LYS A 64 7.61 -2.96 2.32
N GLU A 65 7.96 -3.99 3.08
CA GLU A 65 8.77 -5.09 2.57
C GLU A 65 8.03 -5.89 1.51
N ASN A 66 6.76 -6.17 1.73
CA ASN A 66 5.95 -6.88 0.74
C ASN A 66 5.74 -6.06 -0.54
N TYR A 67 5.59 -4.74 -0.41
CA TYR A 67 5.52 -3.86 -1.57
C TYR A 67 6.85 -3.92 -2.35
N ARG A 68 7.97 -3.81 -1.65
CA ARG A 68 9.30 -3.83 -2.26
C ARG A 68 9.52 -5.12 -3.07
N LEU A 69 9.11 -6.26 -2.54
CA LEU A 69 9.27 -7.54 -3.21
C LEU A 69 8.43 -7.67 -4.48
N ASN A 70 7.36 -6.90 -4.59
CA ASN A 70 6.48 -6.91 -5.76
C ASN A 70 6.65 -5.70 -6.67
N GLU A 71 7.55 -4.78 -6.34
CA GLU A 71 7.63 -3.48 -7.02
C GLU A 71 7.77 -3.61 -8.55
N ASN A 72 8.59 -4.54 -9.02
CA ASN A 72 8.83 -4.71 -10.44
C ASN A 72 7.58 -5.13 -11.23
N ARG A 73 6.59 -5.67 -10.54
CA ARG A 73 5.34 -6.12 -11.15
C ARG A 73 4.22 -5.08 -11.01
N ILE A 74 4.45 -4.01 -10.28
CA ILE A 74 3.42 -3.00 -10.03
C ILE A 74 3.51 -1.95 -11.14
N LYS A 75 2.35 -1.65 -11.75
CA LYS A 75 2.25 -0.59 -12.76
C LYS A 75 2.65 0.74 -12.13
N THR A 76 3.30 1.57 -12.90
CA THR A 76 3.76 2.89 -12.45
C THR A 76 2.75 3.99 -12.79
N GLY A 77 2.89 5.14 -12.12
CA GLY A 77 2.05 6.29 -12.36
C GLY A 77 0.93 6.47 -11.34
N TYR A 78 1.08 5.91 -10.14
CA TYR A 78 0.04 5.95 -9.11
C TYR A 78 0.58 6.44 -7.78
N ASN A 79 -0.23 7.24 -7.11
CA ASN A 79 -0.08 7.45 -5.68
C ASN A 79 -0.89 6.34 -4.98
N ILE A 80 -0.24 5.58 -4.14
CA ILE A 80 -0.81 4.42 -3.45
C ILE A 80 -0.73 4.67 -1.95
N VAL A 81 -1.87 4.60 -1.26
CA VAL A 81 -1.91 4.68 0.19
C VAL A 81 -2.45 3.38 0.74
N VAL A 82 -1.68 2.75 1.60
CA VAL A 82 -2.05 1.49 2.27
C VAL A 82 -2.29 1.80 3.74
N ILE A 83 -3.46 1.43 4.22
CA ILE A 83 -3.85 1.61 5.61
C ILE A 83 -3.90 0.25 6.29
N GLY A 84 -3.20 0.11 7.42
CA GLY A 84 -3.31 -1.08 8.26
C GLY A 84 -4.60 -1.03 9.08
N ARG A 85 -5.44 -2.05 8.92
CA ARG A 85 -6.65 -2.20 9.72
C ARG A 85 -6.33 -2.81 11.08
N VAL A 86 -7.28 -2.75 12.01
CA VAL A 86 -7.10 -3.28 13.37
C VAL A 86 -6.63 -4.74 13.35
N ASN A 87 -7.18 -5.56 12.46
CA ASN A 87 -6.78 -6.96 12.33
C ASN A 87 -5.30 -7.18 12.00
N SER A 88 -4.64 -6.17 11.44
CA SER A 88 -3.21 -6.27 11.10
C SER A 88 -2.32 -6.40 12.34
N LEU A 89 -2.86 -6.10 13.53
CA LEU A 89 -2.17 -6.27 14.80
C LEU A 89 -1.55 -7.69 14.93
N ASN A 90 -2.27 -8.71 14.51
CA ASN A 90 -1.85 -10.10 14.63
C ASN A 90 -1.34 -10.70 13.31
N ALA A 91 -1.22 -9.90 12.26
CA ALA A 91 -0.82 -10.39 10.96
C ALA A 91 0.67 -10.73 10.94
N ASN A 92 1.02 -11.82 10.29
CA ASN A 92 2.41 -12.16 10.01
C ASN A 92 2.79 -11.73 8.58
N PHE A 93 4.02 -12.02 8.18
CA PHE A 93 4.52 -11.65 6.86
C PHE A 93 3.63 -12.20 5.74
N LYS A 94 3.26 -13.49 5.83
CA LYS A 94 2.45 -14.12 4.78
C LYS A 94 1.04 -13.56 4.72
N ASP A 95 0.46 -13.20 5.86
CA ASP A 95 -0.86 -12.58 5.90
C ASP A 95 -0.85 -11.26 5.13
N ILE A 96 0.16 -10.42 5.38
CA ILE A 96 0.30 -9.15 4.70
C ILE A 96 0.66 -9.34 3.22
N GLU A 97 1.50 -10.31 2.91
CA GLU A 97 1.85 -10.66 1.53
C GLU A 97 0.60 -10.94 0.69
N LYS A 98 -0.25 -11.84 1.18
CA LYS A 98 -1.48 -12.22 0.50
C LYS A 98 -2.45 -11.05 0.42
N SER A 99 -2.57 -10.28 1.50
CA SER A 99 -3.47 -9.14 1.58
C SER A 99 -3.09 -8.05 0.60
N LEU A 100 -1.81 -7.69 0.56
CA LEU A 100 -1.31 -6.67 -0.35
C LEU A 100 -1.43 -7.10 -1.81
N TYR A 101 -1.02 -8.33 -2.12
CA TYR A 101 -1.13 -8.88 -3.46
C TYR A 101 -2.59 -8.88 -3.94
N ASN A 102 -3.51 -9.29 -3.08
CA ASN A 102 -4.94 -9.30 -3.37
C ASN A 102 -5.44 -7.91 -3.78
N LEU A 103 -5.07 -6.88 -3.03
CA LEU A 103 -5.49 -5.51 -3.32
C LEU A 103 -4.83 -4.96 -4.59
N LEU A 104 -3.56 -5.23 -4.80
CA LEU A 104 -2.88 -4.84 -6.03
C LEU A 104 -3.55 -5.47 -7.26
N ARG A 105 -3.90 -6.74 -7.16
CA ARG A 105 -4.58 -7.46 -8.23
C ARG A 105 -5.98 -6.88 -8.50
N LYS A 106 -6.74 -6.65 -7.45
CA LYS A 106 -8.11 -6.12 -7.58
C LYS A 106 -8.14 -4.70 -8.12
N HIS A 107 -7.12 -3.89 -7.81
CA HIS A 107 -6.97 -2.56 -8.40
C HIS A 107 -6.41 -2.60 -9.82
N ASN A 108 -6.11 -3.78 -10.34
CA ASN A 108 -5.50 -3.96 -11.66
C ASN A 108 -4.14 -3.25 -11.78
N LEU A 109 -3.36 -3.28 -10.70
CA LEU A 109 -2.03 -2.67 -10.67
C LEU A 109 -0.90 -3.63 -10.96
N LEU A 110 -1.15 -4.93 -11.08
CA LEU A 110 -0.11 -5.89 -11.40
C LEU A 110 0.03 -6.03 -12.91
N GLU A 111 1.26 -5.92 -13.39
CA GLU A 111 1.56 -6.14 -14.79
C GLU A 111 1.42 -7.62 -15.12
N LYS A 112 0.95 -7.91 -16.34
CA LYS A 112 0.88 -9.29 -16.81
C LYS A 112 2.30 -9.83 -16.95
N LYS A 113 2.48 -11.09 -16.55
CA LYS A 113 3.77 -11.74 -16.76
C LYS A 113 4.08 -11.81 -18.25
N ALA A 114 5.31 -11.43 -18.59
CA ALA A 114 5.82 -11.70 -19.92
C ALA A 114 5.91 -13.22 -20.11
N LYS A 115 5.49 -13.67 -21.26
CA LYS A 115 5.61 -15.08 -21.58
C LYS A 115 7.01 -15.38 -22.07
#